data_ba8835286fd2b20c3081e8bae17e8de4
#
_entry.id   ba8835286fd2b20c3081e8bae17e8de4
#
_cell.length_a   1.000
_cell.length_b   1.000
_cell.length_c   1.000
_cell.angle_alpha   90.00
_cell.angle_beta   90.00
_cell.angle_gamma   90.00
#
_symmetry.space_group_name_H-M   'P 1'
#
loop_
_entity.id
_entity.type
_entity.pdbx_description
1 polymer ?
#
loop_
_entity_poly.entity_id
_entity_poly.type
_entity_poly.pdbx_seq_one_letter_code
_entity_poly.pdbx_strand_id
1 'polypeptide(L)'
;METWNQKVGNIEVYYGQYQNGGGPFYNKFNKQILHEYKEVDALEICSGPGFIGYDLLESGIASHVDLSDKNPAVEEYINMTNSNSGHRTRFYQSDALDNVPVYEYSVIIGNPPHLQTEEQYKLLEDDGFVDLSWPQERLEYERRILLDKDFSFHKKFFSKVDEYLKIGGSIVLYENADFIKPEELINLASNKYDHSIFRSIFRNEDTKADFYALKSTRFK
;
A
#
# COMPACT_ATOMS: atom_id res chain seq x y z
N MET A 1 -10.87 20.63 -8.17
CA MET A 1 -11.01 19.15 -8.01
C MET A 1 -11.89 18.92 -6.79
N GLU A 2 -12.82 17.99 -6.84
CA GLU A 2 -13.58 17.61 -5.65
C GLU A 2 -12.69 16.90 -4.66
N THR A 3 -12.72 17.33 -3.41
CA THR A 3 -11.95 16.76 -2.30
C THR A 3 -12.92 16.07 -1.36
N TRP A 4 -12.64 14.84 -1.01
CA TRP A 4 -13.40 14.04 -0.07
C TRP A 4 -12.56 13.71 1.15
N ASN A 5 -13.19 13.24 2.22
CA ASN A 5 -12.47 12.71 3.37
C ASN A 5 -13.15 11.44 3.90
N GLN A 6 -12.37 10.65 4.60
CA GLN A 6 -12.85 9.46 5.30
C GLN A 6 -12.09 9.31 6.62
N LYS A 7 -12.80 8.88 7.67
CA LYS A 7 -12.21 8.70 8.99
C LYS A 7 -11.37 7.45 9.08
N VAL A 8 -10.17 7.61 9.64
CA VAL A 8 -9.29 6.55 10.10
C VAL A 8 -9.07 6.81 11.59
N GLY A 9 -9.80 6.10 12.45
CA GLY A 9 -9.86 6.45 13.87
C GLY A 9 -10.37 7.89 14.09
N ASN A 10 -9.53 8.74 14.67
CA ASN A 10 -9.84 10.17 14.87
C ASN A 10 -9.31 11.06 13.73
N ILE A 11 -8.55 10.51 12.79
CA ILE A 11 -7.96 11.27 11.67
C ILE A 11 -8.94 11.32 10.50
N GLU A 12 -9.17 12.50 9.95
CA GLU A 12 -9.84 12.69 8.67
C GLU A 12 -8.80 12.66 7.55
N VAL A 13 -8.75 11.56 6.79
CA VAL A 13 -7.86 11.40 5.65
C VAL A 13 -8.53 11.98 4.42
N TYR A 14 -7.90 13.00 3.83
CA TYR A 14 -8.39 13.68 2.62
C TYR A 14 -7.90 12.97 1.36
N TYR A 15 -8.73 12.93 0.31
CA TYR A 15 -8.39 12.33 -0.97
C TYR A 15 -9.19 12.96 -2.12
N GLY A 16 -8.70 12.83 -3.33
CA GLY A 16 -9.37 13.26 -4.55
C GLY A 16 -10.17 12.16 -5.20
N GLN A 17 -10.93 12.52 -6.20
CA GLN A 17 -11.84 11.62 -6.93
C GLN A 17 -11.17 10.33 -7.45
N TYR A 18 -9.87 10.38 -7.78
CA TYR A 18 -9.12 9.26 -8.33
C TYR A 18 -7.95 8.79 -7.46
N GLN A 19 -7.84 9.30 -6.22
CA GLN A 19 -6.69 9.05 -5.35
C GLN A 19 -7.11 8.37 -4.04
N ASN A 20 -8.13 7.52 -4.06
CA ASN A 20 -8.60 6.84 -2.85
C ASN A 20 -7.76 5.62 -2.44
N GLY A 21 -6.87 5.11 -3.31
CA GLY A 21 -5.91 4.07 -2.97
C GLY A 21 -6.47 2.80 -2.31
N GLY A 22 -7.74 2.45 -2.58
CA GLY A 22 -8.43 1.33 -1.90
C GLY A 22 -9.05 1.72 -0.55
N GLY A 23 -8.87 2.97 -0.10
CA GLY A 23 -9.45 3.47 1.15
C GLY A 23 -8.96 2.73 2.40
N PRO A 24 -9.70 2.76 3.52
CA PRO A 24 -9.30 2.17 4.78
C PRO A 24 -9.59 0.67 4.90
N PHE A 25 -9.81 -0.03 3.79
CA PHE A 25 -10.19 -1.45 3.80
C PHE A 25 -9.21 -2.32 4.60
N TYR A 26 -7.91 -2.07 4.44
CA TYR A 26 -6.84 -2.86 5.06
C TYR A 26 -6.61 -2.55 6.55
N ASN A 27 -7.07 -1.39 7.03
CA ASN A 27 -6.73 -0.89 8.37
C ASN A 27 -7.18 -1.82 9.50
N LYS A 28 -8.34 -2.46 9.33
CA LYS A 28 -8.87 -3.42 10.32
C LYS A 28 -7.94 -4.59 10.63
N PHE A 29 -6.94 -4.83 9.77
CA PHE A 29 -6.03 -5.97 9.88
C PHE A 29 -4.63 -5.60 10.40
N ASN A 30 -4.26 -4.31 10.31
CA ASN A 30 -2.93 -3.85 10.70
C ASN A 30 -2.57 -4.26 12.13
N LYS A 31 -3.49 -4.07 13.10
CA LYS A 31 -3.27 -4.46 14.50
C LYS A 31 -3.02 -5.95 14.69
N GLN A 32 -3.68 -6.80 13.91
CA GLN A 32 -3.50 -8.25 13.99
C GLN A 32 -2.16 -8.68 13.39
N ILE A 33 -1.77 -8.09 12.26
CA ILE A 33 -0.56 -8.46 11.53
C ILE A 33 0.69 -7.90 12.20
N LEU A 34 0.57 -6.71 12.81
CA LEU A 34 1.69 -5.93 13.37
C LEU A 34 1.60 -5.79 14.89
N HIS A 35 0.92 -6.72 15.57
CA HIS A 35 0.66 -6.67 17.02
C HIS A 35 1.92 -6.59 17.89
N GLU A 36 3.08 -7.04 17.38
CA GLU A 36 4.37 -6.97 18.07
C GLU A 36 5.05 -5.59 17.98
N TYR A 37 4.59 -4.71 17.08
CA TYR A 37 5.16 -3.38 16.90
C TYR A 37 4.42 -2.33 17.73
N LYS A 38 5.16 -1.42 18.31
CA LYS A 38 4.63 -0.29 19.07
C LYS A 38 5.55 0.92 18.91
N GLU A 39 4.96 2.04 18.53
CA GLU A 39 5.64 3.35 18.40
C GLU A 39 6.91 3.29 17.54
N VAL A 40 6.88 2.52 16.46
CA VAL A 40 8.02 2.36 15.55
C VAL A 40 8.00 3.36 14.39
N ASP A 41 9.13 3.46 13.66
CA ASP A 41 9.19 4.16 12.38
C ASP A 41 8.69 3.24 11.27
N ALA A 42 7.76 3.73 10.46
CA ALA A 42 7.18 3.00 9.33
C ALA A 42 7.26 3.78 8.02
N LEU A 43 7.24 3.05 6.91
CA LEU A 43 7.10 3.57 5.55
C LEU A 43 5.89 2.92 4.90
N GLU A 44 4.96 3.71 4.39
CA GLU A 44 3.91 3.21 3.48
C GLU A 44 4.35 3.46 2.04
N ILE A 45 4.43 2.39 1.24
CA ILE A 45 4.69 2.45 -0.20
C ILE A 45 3.38 2.33 -0.98
N CYS A 46 3.32 2.91 -2.18
CA CYS A 46 2.09 3.03 -2.95
C CYS A 46 0.96 3.60 -2.10
N SER A 47 1.30 4.63 -1.33
CA SER A 47 0.49 5.11 -0.21
C SER A 47 -0.84 5.73 -0.64
N GLY A 48 -0.95 6.19 -1.89
CA GLY A 48 -2.05 7.07 -2.22
C GLY A 48 -2.13 8.20 -1.18
N PRO A 49 -3.32 8.49 -0.62
CA PRO A 49 -3.49 9.53 0.40
C PRO A 49 -3.04 9.11 1.82
N GLY A 50 -2.53 7.89 2.02
CA GLY A 50 -1.92 7.45 3.28
C GLY A 50 -2.88 6.74 4.25
N PHE A 51 -3.95 6.10 3.78
CA PHE A 51 -4.93 5.45 4.66
C PHE A 51 -4.32 4.42 5.61
N ILE A 52 -3.36 3.62 5.15
CA ILE A 52 -2.69 2.62 5.98
C ILE A 52 -1.74 3.31 6.97
N GLY A 53 -0.93 4.25 6.51
CA GLY A 53 0.03 4.97 7.35
C GLY A 53 -0.64 5.75 8.48
N TYR A 54 -1.74 6.45 8.20
CA TYR A 54 -2.50 7.13 9.24
C TYR A 54 -3.16 6.15 10.23
N ASP A 55 -3.54 4.94 9.80
CA ASP A 55 -4.02 3.91 10.72
C ASP A 55 -2.90 3.39 11.64
N LEU A 56 -1.68 3.26 11.13
CA LEU A 56 -0.53 2.88 11.97
C LEU A 56 -0.25 3.93 13.07
N LEU A 57 -0.37 5.22 12.74
CA LEU A 57 -0.25 6.31 13.72
C LEU A 57 -1.38 6.28 14.74
N GLU A 58 -2.62 6.22 14.30
CA GLU A 58 -3.80 6.23 15.17
C GLU A 58 -3.87 4.99 16.08
N SER A 59 -3.41 3.85 15.59
CA SER A 59 -3.38 2.60 16.35
C SER A 59 -2.22 2.48 17.34
N GLY A 60 -1.25 3.42 17.29
CA GLY A 60 -0.04 3.39 18.12
C GLY A 60 0.99 2.31 17.70
N ILE A 61 0.82 1.72 16.52
CA ILE A 61 1.84 0.83 15.92
C ILE A 61 3.07 1.66 15.54
N ALA A 62 2.85 2.81 14.89
CA ALA A 62 3.92 3.72 14.54
C ALA A 62 3.83 5.04 15.30
N SER A 63 4.98 5.62 15.64
CA SER A 63 5.12 7.00 16.11
C SER A 63 5.47 7.97 14.99
N HIS A 64 6.05 7.46 13.91
CA HIS A 64 6.39 8.20 12.71
C HIS A 64 6.09 7.36 11.47
N VAL A 65 5.50 8.00 10.45
CA VAL A 65 5.22 7.36 9.16
C VAL A 65 5.69 8.28 8.04
N ASP A 66 6.48 7.72 7.14
CA ASP A 66 6.77 8.28 5.84
C ASP A 66 5.84 7.64 4.80
N LEU A 67 5.40 8.44 3.83
CA LEU A 67 4.49 8.03 2.77
C LEU A 67 5.21 8.15 1.41
N SER A 68 5.04 7.16 0.56
CA SER A 68 5.66 7.15 -0.76
C SER A 68 4.69 6.70 -1.84
N ASP A 69 4.55 7.50 -2.88
CA ASP A 69 3.74 7.18 -4.04
C ASP A 69 4.35 7.75 -5.32
N LYS A 70 4.09 7.11 -6.45
CA LYS A 70 4.51 7.60 -7.76
C LYS A 70 3.70 8.81 -8.23
N ASN A 71 2.47 8.94 -7.77
CA ASN A 71 1.55 10.00 -8.13
C ASN A 71 1.79 11.26 -7.28
N PRO A 72 2.32 12.36 -7.84
CA PRO A 72 2.56 13.59 -7.08
C PRO A 72 1.26 14.27 -6.59
N ALA A 73 0.12 13.99 -7.23
CA ALA A 73 -1.14 14.63 -6.88
C ALA A 73 -1.64 14.26 -5.47
N VAL A 74 -1.15 13.18 -4.88
CA VAL A 74 -1.54 12.77 -3.52
C VAL A 74 -0.93 13.66 -2.43
N GLU A 75 0.17 14.37 -2.71
CA GLU A 75 0.85 15.23 -1.75
C GLU A 75 -0.06 16.32 -1.18
N GLU A 76 -0.92 16.90 -2.02
CA GLU A 76 -1.88 17.92 -1.60
C GLU A 76 -2.82 17.37 -0.51
N TYR A 77 -3.35 16.17 -0.71
CA TYR A 77 -4.28 15.53 0.24
C TYR A 77 -3.58 15.11 1.54
N ILE A 78 -2.34 14.64 1.45
CA ILE A 78 -1.50 14.34 2.62
C ILE A 78 -1.26 15.61 3.43
N ASN A 79 -0.94 16.72 2.78
CA ASN A 79 -0.76 18.01 3.45
C ASN A 79 -2.05 18.53 4.12
N MET A 80 -3.21 18.33 3.49
CA MET A 80 -4.51 18.63 4.10
C MET A 80 -4.76 17.76 5.34
N THR A 81 -4.50 16.47 5.26
CA THR A 81 -4.65 15.54 6.38
C THR A 81 -3.73 15.91 7.54
N ASN A 82 -2.44 16.16 7.27
CA ASN A 82 -1.47 16.62 8.28
C ASN A 82 -1.91 17.90 8.97
N SER A 83 -2.41 18.87 8.20
CA SER A 83 -2.84 20.17 8.74
C SER A 83 -4.04 20.04 9.67
N ASN A 84 -4.96 19.11 9.41
CA ASN A 84 -6.16 18.91 10.18
C ASN A 84 -6.02 17.93 11.35
N SER A 85 -5.12 16.95 11.24
CA SER A 85 -4.92 15.91 12.26
C SER A 85 -3.87 16.26 13.31
N GLY A 86 -2.98 17.21 13.01
CA GLY A 86 -1.80 17.50 13.83
C GLY A 86 -0.65 16.49 13.64
N HIS A 87 -0.83 15.44 12.84
CA HIS A 87 0.23 14.53 12.47
C HIS A 87 1.17 15.16 11.44
N ARG A 88 2.41 14.67 11.36
CA ARG A 88 3.43 15.16 10.41
C ARG A 88 4.06 13.97 9.70
N THR A 89 3.33 13.42 8.72
CA THR A 89 3.91 12.47 7.78
C THR A 89 4.72 13.23 6.72
N ARG A 90 5.82 12.65 6.26
CA ARG A 90 6.56 13.16 5.10
C ARG A 90 6.15 12.38 3.86
N PHE A 91 6.01 13.06 2.75
CA PHE A 91 5.70 12.44 1.47
C PHE A 91 6.93 12.45 0.55
N TYR A 92 7.15 11.34 -0.15
CA TYR A 92 8.16 11.20 -1.17
C TYR A 92 7.52 10.76 -2.48
N GLN A 93 7.59 11.60 -3.51
CA GLN A 93 7.22 11.16 -4.85
C GLN A 93 8.26 10.16 -5.34
N SER A 94 7.90 8.88 -5.41
CA SER A 94 8.84 7.80 -5.72
C SER A 94 8.19 6.64 -6.47
N ASP A 95 8.92 6.09 -7.43
CA ASP A 95 8.61 4.81 -8.04
C ASP A 95 9.31 3.71 -7.22
N ALA A 96 8.56 2.97 -6.45
CA ALA A 96 9.05 2.12 -5.36
C ALA A 96 9.92 2.94 -4.36
N LEU A 97 11.20 2.63 -4.22
CA LEU A 97 12.11 3.26 -3.25
C LEU A 97 13.11 4.24 -3.88
N ASP A 98 12.99 4.58 -5.16
CA ASP A 98 14.02 5.34 -5.89
C ASP A 98 14.36 6.70 -5.27
N ASN A 99 13.35 7.43 -4.80
CA ASN A 99 13.51 8.78 -4.24
C ASN A 99 13.23 8.84 -2.74
N VAL A 100 12.96 7.71 -2.10
CA VAL A 100 12.87 7.65 -0.64
C VAL A 100 14.29 7.73 -0.08
N PRO A 101 14.60 8.66 0.85
CA PRO A 101 15.90 8.66 1.51
C PRO A 101 16.17 7.36 2.23
N VAL A 102 17.41 6.86 2.14
CA VAL A 102 17.78 5.64 2.86
C VAL A 102 17.64 5.89 4.36
N TYR A 103 16.75 5.15 4.97
CA TYR A 103 16.48 5.16 6.40
C TYR A 103 16.01 3.78 6.83
N GLU A 104 16.41 3.31 7.99
CA GLU A 104 16.04 1.97 8.48
C GLU A 104 14.69 2.00 9.20
N TYR A 105 13.64 1.59 8.50
CA TYR A 105 12.29 1.43 9.04
C TYR A 105 12.14 0.10 9.80
N SER A 106 11.26 0.08 10.79
CA SER A 106 10.86 -1.17 11.45
C SER A 106 9.73 -1.87 10.71
N VAL A 107 8.90 -1.10 10.02
CA VAL A 107 7.78 -1.60 9.19
C VAL A 107 7.78 -0.88 7.84
N ILE A 108 7.73 -1.65 6.76
CA ILE A 108 7.42 -1.16 5.41
C ILE A 108 6.12 -1.85 4.98
N ILE A 109 5.10 -1.07 4.63
CA ILE A 109 3.76 -1.57 4.35
C ILE A 109 3.20 -0.95 3.09
N GLY A 110 2.33 -1.65 2.37
CA GLY A 110 1.67 -1.07 1.21
C GLY A 110 0.66 -1.97 0.53
N ASN A 111 -0.07 -1.36 -0.40
CA ASN A 111 -1.01 -2.00 -1.30
C ASN A 111 -0.55 -1.70 -2.75
N PRO A 112 0.42 -2.47 -3.27
CA PRO A 112 1.01 -2.22 -4.58
C PRO A 112 0.08 -2.65 -5.72
N PRO A 113 0.42 -2.37 -6.98
CA PRO A 113 -0.32 -2.87 -8.14
C PRO A 113 -0.37 -4.40 -8.18
N HIS A 114 -1.56 -4.97 -8.47
CA HIS A 114 -1.80 -6.42 -8.38
C HIS A 114 -1.81 -7.17 -9.71
N LEU A 115 -1.99 -6.48 -10.85
CA LEU A 115 -2.18 -7.12 -12.14
C LEU A 115 -0.88 -7.26 -12.90
N GLN A 116 -0.60 -8.45 -13.40
CA GLN A 116 0.64 -8.75 -14.12
C GLN A 116 0.52 -8.57 -15.62
N THR A 117 -0.70 -8.66 -16.17
CA THR A 117 -0.94 -8.64 -17.61
C THR A 117 -2.15 -7.79 -17.99
N GLU A 118 -2.19 -7.39 -19.25
CA GLU A 118 -3.34 -6.67 -19.81
C GLU A 118 -4.61 -7.53 -19.85
N GLU A 119 -4.44 -8.84 -20.01
CA GLU A 119 -5.55 -9.79 -19.98
C GLU A 119 -6.21 -9.82 -18.60
N GLN A 120 -5.44 -9.75 -17.52
CA GLN A 120 -5.97 -9.65 -16.16
C GLN A 120 -6.73 -8.32 -15.96
N TYR A 121 -6.21 -7.21 -16.49
CA TYR A 121 -6.92 -5.94 -16.45
C TYR A 121 -8.26 -6.02 -17.20
N LYS A 122 -8.26 -6.66 -18.36
CA LYS A 122 -9.49 -6.86 -19.14
C LYS A 122 -10.53 -7.72 -18.40
N LEU A 123 -10.12 -8.70 -17.60
CA LEU A 123 -11.05 -9.45 -16.77
C LEU A 123 -11.77 -8.55 -15.75
N LEU A 124 -11.09 -7.56 -15.18
CA LEU A 124 -11.72 -6.57 -14.29
C LEU A 124 -12.70 -5.65 -15.03
N GLU A 125 -12.42 -5.33 -16.29
CA GLU A 125 -13.37 -4.60 -17.15
C GLU A 125 -14.63 -5.46 -17.43
N ASP A 126 -14.45 -6.72 -17.81
CA ASP A 126 -15.52 -7.65 -18.14
C ASP A 126 -16.39 -7.98 -16.90
N ASP A 127 -15.81 -8.02 -15.70
CA ASP A 127 -16.50 -8.23 -14.42
C ASP A 127 -17.19 -6.96 -13.88
N GLY A 128 -17.01 -5.81 -14.55
CA GLY A 128 -17.61 -4.53 -14.18
C GLY A 128 -16.96 -3.86 -12.95
N PHE A 129 -15.78 -4.32 -12.53
CA PHE A 129 -14.98 -3.64 -11.51
C PHE A 129 -14.46 -2.30 -12.03
N VAL A 130 -14.05 -2.26 -13.30
CA VAL A 130 -13.71 -1.05 -14.03
C VAL A 130 -14.92 -0.64 -14.87
N ASP A 131 -15.56 0.45 -14.50
CA ASP A 131 -16.70 0.98 -15.26
C ASP A 131 -16.21 1.73 -16.50
N LEU A 132 -16.39 1.14 -17.66
CA LEU A 132 -15.97 1.70 -18.95
C LEU A 132 -16.71 3.01 -19.31
N SER A 133 -17.76 3.40 -18.58
CA SER A 133 -18.39 4.72 -18.72
C SER A 133 -17.59 5.85 -18.05
N TRP A 134 -16.56 5.53 -17.28
CA TRP A 134 -15.71 6.53 -16.66
C TRP A 134 -14.96 7.37 -17.70
N PRO A 135 -14.62 8.64 -17.37
CA PRO A 135 -13.77 9.46 -18.21
C PRO A 135 -12.46 8.77 -18.56
N GLN A 136 -11.94 8.97 -19.77
CA GLN A 136 -10.71 8.33 -20.25
C GLN A 136 -9.52 8.54 -19.29
N GLU A 137 -9.39 9.74 -18.72
CA GLU A 137 -8.34 10.06 -17.75
C GLU A 137 -8.40 9.17 -16.51
N ARG A 138 -9.62 8.83 -16.04
CA ARG A 138 -9.82 7.92 -14.92
C ARG A 138 -9.43 6.49 -15.30
N LEU A 139 -9.86 6.01 -16.45
CA LEU A 139 -9.52 4.66 -16.92
C LEU A 139 -8.00 4.48 -17.06
N GLU A 140 -7.31 5.48 -17.61
CA GLU A 140 -5.85 5.46 -17.72
C GLU A 140 -5.17 5.49 -16.33
N TYR A 141 -5.72 6.24 -15.39
CA TYR A 141 -5.23 6.26 -14.01
C TYR A 141 -5.41 4.90 -13.34
N GLU A 142 -6.63 4.33 -13.35
CA GLU A 142 -6.92 3.02 -12.77
C GLU A 142 -6.01 1.93 -13.35
N ARG A 143 -5.86 1.89 -14.66
CA ARG A 143 -4.95 0.96 -15.32
C ARG A 143 -3.51 1.10 -14.82
N ARG A 144 -3.03 2.32 -14.65
CA ARG A 144 -1.65 2.59 -14.20
C ARG A 144 -1.40 2.19 -12.75
N ILE A 145 -2.40 2.33 -11.86
CA ILE A 145 -2.25 1.97 -10.45
C ILE A 145 -2.48 0.49 -10.19
N LEU A 146 -3.18 -0.22 -11.09
CA LEU A 146 -3.46 -1.64 -10.93
C LEU A 146 -2.43 -2.55 -11.61
N LEU A 147 -1.74 -2.07 -12.65
CA LEU A 147 -0.91 -2.89 -13.52
C LEU A 147 0.58 -2.84 -13.13
N ASP A 148 1.12 -3.99 -12.76
CA ASP A 148 2.56 -4.24 -12.49
C ASP A 148 3.11 -5.31 -13.45
N LYS A 149 3.25 -4.96 -14.72
CA LYS A 149 3.69 -5.91 -15.75
C LYS A 149 4.95 -6.66 -15.33
N ASP A 150 4.88 -8.00 -15.40
CA ASP A 150 6.00 -8.88 -15.10
C ASP A 150 6.63 -8.65 -13.72
N PHE A 151 5.84 -8.22 -12.72
CA PHE A 151 6.33 -7.86 -11.39
C PHE A 151 7.40 -6.75 -11.42
N SER A 152 7.30 -5.79 -12.32
CA SER A 152 8.31 -4.75 -12.48
C SER A 152 8.49 -3.90 -11.22
N PHE A 153 7.37 -3.51 -10.59
CA PHE A 153 7.38 -2.78 -9.32
C PHE A 153 7.94 -3.66 -8.19
N HIS A 154 7.42 -4.88 -8.04
CA HIS A 154 7.83 -5.79 -6.98
C HIS A 154 9.32 -6.16 -7.08
N LYS A 155 9.81 -6.47 -8.28
CA LYS A 155 11.25 -6.73 -8.52
C LYS A 155 12.10 -5.54 -8.13
N LYS A 156 11.69 -4.34 -8.53
CA LYS A 156 12.38 -3.10 -8.20
C LYS A 156 12.39 -2.84 -6.70
N PHE A 157 11.26 -3.03 -6.03
CA PHE A 157 11.12 -2.89 -4.59
C PHE A 157 12.02 -3.87 -3.84
N PHE A 158 11.92 -5.18 -4.11
CA PHE A 158 12.70 -6.21 -3.44
C PHE A 158 14.20 -6.12 -3.73
N SER A 159 14.62 -5.50 -4.84
CA SER A 159 16.04 -5.29 -5.14
C SER A 159 16.72 -4.28 -4.21
N LYS A 160 15.95 -3.41 -3.54
CA LYS A 160 16.48 -2.30 -2.72
C LYS A 160 16.05 -2.35 -1.26
N VAL A 161 14.96 -3.05 -0.92
CA VAL A 161 14.30 -2.94 0.38
C VAL A 161 15.19 -3.30 1.57
N ASP A 162 16.21 -4.14 1.36
CA ASP A 162 17.19 -4.50 2.39
C ASP A 162 17.95 -3.29 2.95
N GLU A 163 18.09 -2.20 2.17
CA GLU A 163 18.75 -0.98 2.62
C GLU A 163 17.85 -0.10 3.50
N TYR A 164 16.54 -0.36 3.48
CA TYR A 164 15.51 0.44 4.14
C TYR A 164 14.87 -0.26 5.33
N LEU A 165 15.10 -1.54 5.53
CA LEU A 165 14.45 -2.32 6.59
C LEU A 165 15.45 -2.76 7.65
N LYS A 166 15.16 -2.48 8.91
CA LYS A 166 15.92 -2.97 10.07
C LYS A 166 15.93 -4.50 10.09
N ILE A 167 16.99 -5.07 10.65
CA ILE A 167 16.97 -6.48 11.06
C ILE A 167 15.90 -6.63 12.14
N GLY A 168 15.03 -7.64 12.03
CA GLY A 168 13.83 -7.79 12.85
C GLY A 168 12.62 -6.96 12.40
N GLY A 169 12.80 -6.08 11.40
CA GLY A 169 11.70 -5.33 10.79
C GLY A 169 10.88 -6.19 9.82
N SER A 170 9.68 -5.75 9.50
CA SER A 170 8.75 -6.46 8.60
C SER A 170 8.31 -5.63 7.40
N ILE A 171 8.24 -6.29 6.25
CA ILE A 171 7.49 -5.85 5.08
C ILE A 171 6.09 -6.46 5.16
N VAL A 172 5.05 -5.67 4.90
CA VAL A 172 3.66 -6.15 4.77
C VAL A 172 3.10 -5.67 3.44
N LEU A 173 2.83 -6.60 2.53
CA LEU A 173 2.18 -6.30 1.25
C LEU A 173 0.77 -6.89 1.25
N TYR A 174 -0.21 -6.05 0.93
CA TYR A 174 -1.60 -6.44 0.69
C TYR A 174 -1.79 -6.73 -0.78
N GLU A 175 -2.23 -7.95 -1.11
CA GLU A 175 -2.31 -8.43 -2.48
C GLU A 175 -3.65 -9.08 -2.79
N ASN A 176 -4.06 -9.01 -4.04
CA ASN A 176 -5.23 -9.70 -4.53
C ASN A 176 -4.87 -11.14 -4.90
N ALA A 177 -5.46 -12.11 -4.17
CA ALA A 177 -5.18 -13.55 -4.33
C ALA A 177 -5.64 -14.12 -5.69
N ASP A 178 -6.54 -13.44 -6.39
CA ASP A 178 -7.02 -13.86 -7.70
C ASP A 178 -5.95 -13.64 -8.79
N PHE A 179 -5.01 -12.70 -8.56
CA PHE A 179 -4.02 -12.28 -9.56
C PHE A 179 -2.58 -12.60 -9.16
N ILE A 180 -2.23 -12.53 -7.88
CA ILE A 180 -0.87 -12.77 -7.38
C ILE A 180 -0.89 -13.86 -6.31
N LYS A 181 -0.11 -14.92 -6.51
CA LYS A 181 0.05 -15.96 -5.49
C LYS A 181 1.19 -15.58 -4.54
N PRO A 182 1.06 -15.85 -3.23
CA PRO A 182 2.10 -15.54 -2.26
C PRO A 182 3.48 -16.10 -2.63
N GLU A 183 3.51 -17.30 -3.22
CA GLU A 183 4.74 -17.98 -3.62
C GLU A 183 5.52 -17.19 -4.69
N GLU A 184 4.82 -16.45 -5.56
CA GLU A 184 5.45 -15.61 -6.58
C GLU A 184 6.21 -14.45 -5.94
N LEU A 185 5.64 -13.79 -4.93
CA LEU A 185 6.31 -12.71 -4.19
C LEU A 185 7.45 -13.24 -3.30
N ILE A 186 7.25 -14.37 -2.63
CA ILE A 186 8.28 -15.01 -1.82
C ILE A 186 9.53 -15.33 -2.66
N ASN A 187 9.33 -15.75 -3.91
CA ASN A 187 10.44 -16.02 -4.84
C ASN A 187 11.17 -14.74 -5.30
N LEU A 188 10.55 -13.57 -5.21
CA LEU A 188 11.20 -12.28 -5.51
C LEU A 188 11.99 -11.75 -4.32
N ALA A 189 11.55 -12.09 -3.10
CA ALA A 189 12.24 -11.68 -1.88
C ALA A 189 13.56 -12.43 -1.71
N SER A 190 14.52 -11.82 -1.03
CA SER A 190 15.77 -12.50 -0.70
C SER A 190 15.54 -13.57 0.38
N ASN A 191 16.49 -14.53 0.48
CA ASN A 191 16.46 -15.59 1.50
C ASN A 191 16.77 -15.08 2.94
N LYS A 192 16.64 -13.78 3.18
CA LYS A 192 16.86 -13.15 4.48
C LYS A 192 15.55 -12.91 5.24
N TYR A 193 14.42 -13.40 4.73
CA TYR A 193 13.10 -13.16 5.30
C TYR A 193 12.40 -14.44 5.72
N ASP A 194 11.75 -14.39 6.87
CA ASP A 194 10.73 -15.35 7.27
C ASP A 194 9.36 -14.84 6.83
N HIS A 195 8.56 -15.70 6.18
CA HIS A 195 7.32 -15.31 5.57
C HIS A 195 6.11 -15.87 6.33
N SER A 196 5.10 -15.02 6.51
CA SER A 196 3.77 -15.39 7.04
C SER A 196 2.69 -14.87 6.12
N ILE A 197 1.70 -15.71 5.83
CA ILE A 197 0.58 -15.39 4.94
C ILE A 197 -0.69 -15.33 5.75
N PHE A 198 -1.35 -14.17 5.76
CA PHE A 198 -2.64 -13.96 6.41
C PHE A 198 -3.74 -14.02 5.34
N ARG A 199 -4.26 -15.23 5.09
CA ARG A 199 -5.35 -15.48 4.13
C ARG A 199 -6.71 -15.41 4.81
N SER A 200 -7.76 -15.28 4.04
CA SER A 200 -9.19 -15.38 4.45
C SER A 200 -9.73 -14.30 5.39
N ILE A 201 -8.89 -13.41 5.89
CA ILE A 201 -9.32 -12.28 6.72
C ILE A 201 -9.87 -11.16 5.84
N PHE A 202 -9.63 -11.22 4.53
CA PHE A 202 -9.68 -10.10 3.61
C PHE A 202 -10.62 -10.30 2.41
N ARG A 203 -11.78 -10.88 2.63
CA ARG A 203 -12.78 -10.82 1.57
C ARG A 203 -13.39 -9.42 1.53
N ASN A 204 -13.20 -8.72 0.41
CA ASN A 204 -13.92 -7.49 0.16
C ASN A 204 -15.30 -7.83 -0.41
N GLU A 205 -16.37 -7.66 0.41
CA GLU A 205 -17.74 -7.97 0.01
C GLU A 205 -18.21 -7.11 -1.17
N ASP A 206 -17.70 -5.90 -1.30
CA ASP A 206 -18.07 -4.97 -2.37
C ASP A 206 -17.47 -5.38 -3.71
N THR A 207 -16.24 -5.90 -3.72
CA THR A 207 -15.52 -6.28 -4.95
C THR A 207 -15.51 -7.79 -5.19
N LYS A 208 -15.98 -8.61 -4.22
CA LYS A 208 -15.89 -10.09 -4.23
C LYS A 208 -14.47 -10.64 -4.41
N ALA A 209 -13.46 -9.81 -4.33
CA ALA A 209 -12.07 -10.19 -4.45
C ALA A 209 -11.54 -10.74 -3.12
N ASP A 210 -10.71 -11.78 -3.20
CA ASP A 210 -10.00 -12.33 -2.06
C ASP A 210 -8.61 -11.68 -1.96
N PHE A 211 -8.33 -11.08 -0.82
CA PHE A 211 -7.03 -10.48 -0.54
C PHE A 211 -6.26 -11.28 0.52
N TYR A 212 -4.95 -11.18 0.48
CA TYR A 212 -4.09 -11.65 1.56
C TYR A 212 -3.08 -10.56 1.94
N ALA A 213 -2.49 -10.70 3.12
CA ALA A 213 -1.29 -9.96 3.48
C ALA A 213 -0.10 -10.93 3.53
N LEU A 214 0.97 -10.59 2.81
CA LEU A 214 2.27 -11.24 2.95
C LEU A 214 3.11 -10.41 3.91
N LYS A 215 3.42 -10.99 5.09
CA LYS A 215 4.37 -10.43 6.04
C LYS A 215 5.70 -11.13 5.90
N SER A 216 6.75 -10.37 5.63
CA SER A 216 8.12 -10.85 5.45
C SER A 216 9.02 -10.18 6.49
N THR A 217 9.43 -10.93 7.51
CA THR A 217 10.27 -10.41 8.60
C THR A 217 11.75 -10.68 8.32
N ARG A 218 12.57 -9.64 8.34
CA ARG A 218 14.00 -9.72 8.06
C ARG A 218 14.75 -10.29 9.26
N PHE A 219 15.52 -11.36 9.06
CA PHE A 219 16.33 -11.98 10.12
C PHE A 219 17.85 -11.85 9.90
N LYS A 220 18.29 -11.35 8.73
CA LYS A 220 19.69 -11.09 8.38
C LYS A 220 19.88 -9.73 7.71
#